data_8d8237aee6d8497a1abe740381820b02
#
_entry.id   8d8237aee6d8497a1abe740381820b02
#
_cell.length_a   1.000
_cell.length_b   1.000
_cell.length_c   1.000
_cell.angle_alpha   90.00
_cell.angle_beta   90.00
_cell.angle_gamma   90.00
#
_symmetry.space_group_name_H-M   'P 1'
#
loop_
_entity.id
_entity.type
_entity.pdbx_description
1 polymer ?
#
loop_
_entity_poly.entity_id
_entity_poly.type
_entity_poly.pdbx_seq_one_letter_code
_entity_poly.pdbx_strand_id
1 'polypeptide(L)'
;MMKANAAESVLVNFVYCHPVGHAVEALQHCLGFRRADPSRRIGVVLKSNTAVDLAGLCPFIDEVYTVDVDVFAHVPRDWDWVLDDPRGRMDWQREIFPGLASYYDRAAQHFRAAREHLVVGAPRPAYQPGHRLELELPAEARAVAAERMPHSDGSPTIAVLPAGSDQRWMYPSLESWKRMLSALARRHPDARFCFVGKLVDDGRSTTGFSREEFDELSAVVPTTGSAVDVPLAEQLAAVQRCDLLLSPHTGFAFAAMAVGTPWLALAGNKWAEYYFNPGVPFYSVLPDIDRFPCYVMLGNDPEPVQDDGPRSPSMSAERIEADLDELVAGASRLLSGEADFDTAMTDHFARIHRMFKGRTDLMYSVDNLHVRYLPETGHRATEGAR
;
A
#
# COMPACT_ATOMS: atom_id res chain seq x y z
N MET A 1 -20.59 7.35 43.00
CA MET A 1 -19.48 6.77 42.23
C MET A 1 -20.00 6.50 40.84
N MET A 2 -19.67 7.35 39.87
CA MET A 2 -19.91 7.04 38.46
C MET A 2 -19.04 5.82 38.15
N LYS A 3 -19.66 4.72 37.64
CA LYS A 3 -18.92 3.64 37.01
C LYS A 3 -18.12 4.27 35.87
N ALA A 4 -16.78 4.18 35.92
CA ALA A 4 -16.01 4.47 34.74
C ALA A 4 -16.62 3.63 33.62
N ASN A 5 -17.14 4.27 32.57
CA ASN A 5 -17.59 3.55 31.39
C ASN A 5 -16.39 2.75 30.88
N ALA A 6 -16.55 1.43 30.84
CA ALA A 6 -15.56 0.60 30.20
C ALA A 6 -15.33 1.14 28.77
N ALA A 7 -14.08 1.20 28.34
CA ALA A 7 -13.76 1.65 26.99
C ALA A 7 -14.50 0.76 25.97
N GLU A 8 -15.13 1.39 24.98
CA GLU A 8 -15.89 0.66 23.96
C GLU A 8 -14.95 -0.14 23.06
N SER A 9 -15.26 -1.40 22.82
CA SER A 9 -14.47 -2.28 21.95
C SER A 9 -14.76 -2.01 20.47
N VAL A 10 -13.74 -2.15 19.63
CA VAL A 10 -13.84 -1.96 18.17
C VAL A 10 -13.25 -3.16 17.44
N LEU A 11 -13.99 -3.68 16.47
CA LEU A 11 -13.53 -4.67 15.51
C LEU A 11 -13.41 -4.03 14.14
N VAL A 12 -12.25 -4.10 13.52
CA VAL A 12 -12.01 -3.68 12.13
C VAL A 12 -12.13 -4.91 11.24
N ASN A 13 -13.14 -4.95 10.38
CA ASN A 13 -13.49 -6.09 9.56
C ASN A 13 -13.11 -5.86 8.08
N PHE A 14 -11.97 -6.40 7.68
CA PHE A 14 -11.43 -6.30 6.31
C PHE A 14 -11.31 -7.67 5.62
N VAL A 15 -12.06 -8.65 6.05
CA VAL A 15 -12.00 -10.02 5.52
C VAL A 15 -12.26 -10.09 4.01
N TYR A 16 -12.97 -9.11 3.47
CA TYR A 16 -13.28 -9.05 2.05
C TYR A 16 -12.09 -8.63 1.18
N CYS A 17 -11.13 -7.95 1.76
CA CYS A 17 -10.00 -7.37 1.05
C CYS A 17 -8.74 -8.20 1.26
N HIS A 18 -8.36 -8.97 0.24
CA HIS A 18 -7.21 -9.86 0.34
C HIS A 18 -5.84 -9.26 0.00
N PRO A 19 -5.67 -8.19 -0.77
CA PRO A 19 -4.35 -7.65 -1.04
C PRO A 19 -3.64 -7.15 0.22
N VAL A 20 -2.32 -7.24 0.24
CA VAL A 20 -1.47 -6.76 1.35
C VAL A 20 -1.77 -5.30 1.72
N GLY A 21 -2.02 -4.45 0.72
CA GLY A 21 -2.33 -3.04 0.95
C GLY A 21 -3.58 -2.81 1.80
N HIS A 22 -4.59 -3.63 1.62
CA HIS A 22 -5.82 -3.53 2.42
C HIS A 22 -5.62 -4.03 3.86
N ALA A 23 -4.72 -4.99 4.07
CA ALA A 23 -4.33 -5.35 5.43
C ALA A 23 -3.67 -4.15 6.12
N VAL A 24 -2.74 -3.46 5.45
CA VAL A 24 -2.11 -2.24 6.00
C VAL A 24 -3.13 -1.15 6.31
N GLU A 25 -4.12 -0.95 5.46
CA GLU A 25 -5.23 -0.01 5.70
C GLU A 25 -6.05 -0.39 6.95
N ALA A 26 -6.40 -1.67 7.11
CA ALA A 26 -7.09 -2.15 8.31
C ALA A 26 -6.28 -1.87 9.59
N LEU A 27 -4.95 -2.11 9.53
CA LEU A 27 -4.04 -1.83 10.64
C LEU A 27 -3.97 -0.33 10.97
N GLN A 28 -4.01 0.52 9.94
CA GLN A 28 -4.06 1.97 10.12
C GLN A 28 -5.32 2.40 10.87
N HIS A 29 -6.48 1.82 10.54
CA HIS A 29 -7.72 2.07 11.28
C HIS A 29 -7.64 1.59 12.73
N CYS A 30 -7.09 0.40 12.97
CA CYS A 30 -6.84 -0.09 14.34
C CYS A 30 -5.98 0.89 15.14
N LEU A 31 -4.91 1.43 14.53
CA LEU A 31 -4.04 2.42 15.15
C LEU A 31 -4.81 3.70 15.53
N GLY A 32 -5.63 4.24 14.63
CA GLY A 32 -6.44 5.43 14.87
C GLY A 32 -7.41 5.27 16.04
N PHE A 33 -8.03 4.10 16.18
CA PHE A 33 -8.87 3.78 17.35
C PHE A 33 -8.08 3.64 18.63
N ARG A 34 -6.91 3.00 18.61
CA ARG A 34 -6.02 2.86 19.78
C ARG A 34 -5.47 4.21 20.25
N ARG A 35 -5.12 5.10 19.32
CA ARG A 35 -4.63 6.44 19.66
C ARG A 35 -5.69 7.32 20.29
N ALA A 36 -6.94 7.16 19.88
CA ALA A 36 -8.06 7.88 20.49
C ALA A 36 -8.37 7.41 21.92
N ASP A 37 -8.16 6.13 22.20
CA ASP A 37 -8.35 5.55 23.54
C ASP A 37 -7.39 4.37 23.75
N PRO A 38 -6.30 4.57 24.50
CA PRO A 38 -5.30 3.53 24.76
C PRO A 38 -5.83 2.29 25.50
N SER A 39 -6.96 2.40 26.19
CA SER A 39 -7.57 1.29 26.94
C SER A 39 -8.56 0.47 26.14
N ARG A 40 -8.87 0.89 24.91
CA ARG A 40 -9.87 0.26 24.06
C ARG A 40 -9.41 -1.13 23.61
N ARG A 41 -10.29 -2.13 23.68
CA ARG A 41 -10.10 -3.44 23.07
C ARG A 41 -10.22 -3.28 21.55
N ILE A 42 -9.16 -3.65 20.79
CA ILE A 42 -9.07 -3.57 19.35
C ILE A 42 -8.91 -4.95 18.76
N GLY A 43 -9.82 -5.33 17.87
CA GLY A 43 -9.71 -6.54 17.05
C GLY A 43 -9.64 -6.23 15.57
N VAL A 44 -9.02 -7.14 14.81
CA VAL A 44 -9.01 -7.09 13.34
C VAL A 44 -9.43 -8.43 12.77
N VAL A 45 -10.24 -8.41 11.72
CA VAL A 45 -10.61 -9.58 10.93
C VAL A 45 -9.99 -9.44 9.55
N LEU A 46 -9.16 -10.41 9.19
CA LEU A 46 -8.51 -10.49 7.89
C LEU A 46 -8.80 -11.84 7.24
N LYS A 47 -8.79 -11.89 5.92
CA LYS A 47 -8.95 -13.15 5.18
C LYS A 47 -7.71 -14.02 5.32
N SER A 48 -7.90 -15.35 5.34
CA SER A 48 -6.82 -16.34 5.53
C SER A 48 -5.69 -16.25 4.49
N ASN A 49 -6.00 -15.80 3.28
CA ASN A 49 -5.00 -15.61 2.21
C ASN A 49 -4.43 -14.20 2.10
N THR A 50 -4.75 -13.30 3.04
CA THR A 50 -4.10 -11.98 3.11
C THR A 50 -2.83 -12.03 3.98
N ALA A 51 -2.12 -10.90 4.06
CA ALA A 51 -0.91 -10.76 4.87
C ALA A 51 -1.25 -10.64 6.37
N VAL A 52 -1.87 -11.68 6.94
CA VAL A 52 -2.29 -11.72 8.35
C VAL A 52 -1.10 -11.52 9.30
N ASP A 53 0.07 -11.99 8.89
CA ASP A 53 1.32 -11.87 9.65
C ASP A 53 1.63 -10.41 10.02
N LEU A 54 1.20 -9.43 9.19
CA LEU A 54 1.37 -8.01 9.50
C LEU A 54 0.63 -7.56 10.76
N ALA A 55 -0.53 -8.14 11.04
CA ALA A 55 -1.28 -7.80 12.25
C ALA A 55 -0.54 -8.22 13.52
N GLY A 56 0.21 -9.34 13.47
CA GLY A 56 1.09 -9.78 14.54
C GLY A 56 2.29 -8.87 14.79
N LEU A 57 2.59 -7.94 13.87
CA LEU A 57 3.64 -6.93 14.01
C LEU A 57 3.11 -5.61 14.61
N CYS A 58 1.85 -5.58 15.05
CA CYS A 58 1.17 -4.41 15.57
C CYS A 58 0.78 -4.61 17.04
N PRO A 59 1.59 -4.20 18.02
CA PRO A 59 1.34 -4.46 19.44
C PRO A 59 0.10 -3.72 19.99
N PHE A 60 -0.45 -2.80 19.23
CA PHE A 60 -1.68 -2.07 19.57
C PHE A 60 -2.97 -2.83 19.22
N ILE A 61 -2.89 -4.02 18.61
CA ILE A 61 -4.01 -4.91 18.30
C ILE A 61 -4.06 -6.00 19.36
N ASP A 62 -5.22 -6.17 19.99
CA ASP A 62 -5.41 -7.16 21.04
C ASP A 62 -5.78 -8.52 20.48
N GLU A 63 -6.56 -8.56 19.39
CA GLU A 63 -7.08 -9.80 18.81
C GLU A 63 -7.04 -9.78 17.28
N VAL A 64 -6.51 -10.86 16.72
CA VAL A 64 -6.46 -11.08 15.26
C VAL A 64 -7.29 -12.29 14.90
N TYR A 65 -8.26 -12.11 14.04
CA TYR A 65 -9.11 -13.17 13.51
C TYR A 65 -8.80 -13.40 12.05
N THR A 66 -8.46 -14.65 11.75
CA THR A 66 -8.21 -15.08 10.38
C THR A 66 -9.36 -15.97 9.94
N VAL A 67 -10.12 -15.53 8.95
CA VAL A 67 -11.30 -16.24 8.49
C VAL A 67 -11.34 -16.34 6.98
N ASP A 68 -11.98 -17.39 6.47
CA ASP A 68 -12.46 -17.41 5.09
C ASP A 68 -13.84 -16.76 5.02
N VAL A 69 -14.23 -16.29 3.83
CA VAL A 69 -15.42 -15.45 3.59
C VAL A 69 -16.71 -16.03 4.16
N ASP A 70 -16.76 -17.31 4.42
CA ASP A 70 -17.96 -17.99 4.94
C ASP A 70 -17.92 -18.29 6.45
N VAL A 71 -16.84 -17.92 7.15
CA VAL A 71 -16.62 -18.42 8.51
C VAL A 71 -16.50 -17.30 9.54
N PHE A 72 -17.56 -16.54 9.74
CA PHE A 72 -17.65 -15.65 10.90
C PHE A 72 -17.87 -16.41 12.24
N ALA A 73 -18.12 -17.72 12.20
CA ALA A 73 -18.50 -18.49 13.39
C ALA A 73 -17.46 -18.39 14.53
N HIS A 74 -16.19 -18.16 14.20
CA HIS A 74 -15.08 -18.05 15.16
C HIS A 74 -14.82 -16.61 15.62
N VAL A 75 -15.48 -15.61 15.03
CA VAL A 75 -15.33 -14.21 15.45
C VAL A 75 -16.36 -13.92 16.53
N PRO A 76 -15.98 -13.50 17.73
CA PRO A 76 -16.93 -13.15 18.79
C PRO A 76 -17.89 -12.06 18.36
N ARG A 77 -19.10 -12.08 18.94
CA ARG A 77 -20.18 -11.13 18.62
C ARG A 77 -20.28 -9.97 19.61
N ASP A 78 -19.46 -9.99 20.64
CA ASP A 78 -19.52 -9.08 21.78
C ASP A 78 -18.71 -7.79 21.58
N TRP A 79 -18.58 -7.35 20.33
CA TRP A 79 -17.98 -6.08 19.97
C TRP A 79 -19.02 -4.95 20.08
N ASP A 80 -18.64 -3.84 20.69
CA ASP A 80 -19.50 -2.66 20.77
C ASP A 80 -19.65 -1.99 19.39
N TRP A 81 -18.58 -1.98 18.60
CA TRP A 81 -18.52 -1.37 17.26
C TRP A 81 -17.82 -2.27 16.27
N VAL A 82 -18.29 -2.24 15.04
CA VAL A 82 -17.67 -2.94 13.90
C VAL A 82 -17.47 -1.94 12.77
N LEU A 83 -16.24 -1.77 12.33
CA LEU A 83 -15.88 -1.00 11.14
C LEU A 83 -15.71 -1.99 9.98
N ASP A 84 -16.66 -1.96 9.03
CA ASP A 84 -16.53 -2.71 7.80
C ASP A 84 -15.77 -1.92 6.73
N ASP A 85 -15.05 -2.62 5.87
CA ASP A 85 -14.43 -2.05 4.68
C ASP A 85 -15.48 -1.29 3.84
N PRO A 86 -15.27 0.01 3.55
CA PRO A 86 -16.24 0.85 2.87
C PRO A 86 -16.43 0.48 1.39
N ARG A 87 -15.45 -0.17 0.79
CA ARG A 87 -15.44 -0.44 -0.66
C ARG A 87 -16.60 -1.30 -1.11
N GLY A 88 -17.02 -2.28 -0.32
CA GLY A 88 -18.17 -3.10 -0.66
C GLY A 88 -19.52 -2.39 -0.65
N ARG A 89 -19.54 -1.12 -0.33
CA ARG A 89 -20.74 -0.27 -0.38
C ARG A 89 -20.84 0.52 -1.68
N MET A 90 -19.78 0.52 -2.51
CA MET A 90 -19.80 1.18 -3.81
C MET A 90 -20.51 0.28 -4.83
N ASP A 91 -21.48 0.84 -5.55
CA ASP A 91 -22.32 0.07 -6.49
C ASP A 91 -21.48 -0.65 -7.55
N TRP A 92 -20.45 0.03 -8.09
CA TRP A 92 -19.57 -0.57 -9.08
C TRP A 92 -18.77 -1.79 -8.56
N GLN A 93 -18.43 -1.82 -7.27
CA GLN A 93 -17.76 -3.00 -6.68
C GLN A 93 -18.72 -4.17 -6.54
N ARG A 94 -19.99 -3.90 -6.22
CA ARG A 94 -21.03 -4.94 -6.17
C ARG A 94 -21.31 -5.54 -7.54
N GLU A 95 -21.22 -4.73 -8.59
CA GLU A 95 -21.39 -5.19 -9.98
C GLU A 95 -20.24 -6.11 -10.40
N ILE A 96 -18.99 -5.73 -10.07
CA ILE A 96 -17.81 -6.55 -10.41
C ILE A 96 -17.72 -7.80 -9.53
N PHE A 97 -18.14 -7.70 -8.26
CA PHE A 97 -18.09 -8.79 -7.29
C PHE A 97 -19.46 -9.06 -6.69
N PRO A 98 -20.37 -9.77 -7.39
CA PRO A 98 -21.74 -10.01 -6.92
C PRO A 98 -21.82 -10.75 -5.57
N GLY A 99 -20.79 -11.50 -5.18
CA GLY A 99 -20.67 -12.11 -3.86
C GLY A 99 -20.55 -11.13 -2.70
N LEU A 100 -20.15 -9.86 -2.97
CA LEU A 100 -19.99 -8.81 -1.96
C LEU A 100 -21.26 -8.53 -1.18
N ALA A 101 -22.39 -8.35 -1.85
CA ALA A 101 -23.66 -8.06 -1.18
C ALA A 101 -24.04 -9.16 -0.19
N SER A 102 -23.95 -10.42 -0.62
CA SER A 102 -24.21 -11.59 0.25
C SER A 102 -23.25 -11.66 1.44
N TYR A 103 -21.99 -11.27 1.22
CA TYR A 103 -21.00 -11.22 2.29
C TYR A 103 -21.36 -10.16 3.34
N TYR A 104 -21.68 -8.93 2.94
CA TYR A 104 -22.06 -7.86 3.87
C TYR A 104 -23.35 -8.21 4.63
N ASP A 105 -24.30 -8.85 3.98
CA ASP A 105 -25.52 -9.31 4.65
C ASP A 105 -25.22 -10.35 5.74
N ARG A 106 -24.30 -11.27 5.48
CA ARG A 106 -23.84 -12.25 6.49
C ARG A 106 -23.06 -11.61 7.62
N ALA A 107 -22.15 -10.69 7.31
CA ALA A 107 -21.41 -9.94 8.32
C ALA A 107 -22.35 -9.13 9.21
N ALA A 108 -23.28 -8.38 8.62
CA ALA A 108 -24.30 -7.63 9.33
C ALA A 108 -25.18 -8.54 10.21
N GLN A 109 -25.53 -9.72 9.72
CA GLN A 109 -26.29 -10.70 10.50
C GLN A 109 -25.47 -11.26 11.67
N HIS A 110 -24.18 -11.56 11.45
CA HIS A 110 -23.31 -12.08 12.50
C HIS A 110 -23.09 -11.06 13.60
N PHE A 111 -22.82 -9.82 13.25
CA PHE A 111 -22.53 -8.72 14.19
C PHE A 111 -23.79 -7.94 14.59
N ARG A 112 -24.98 -8.51 14.45
CA ARG A 112 -26.26 -7.82 14.76
C ARG A 112 -26.33 -7.29 16.20
N ALA A 113 -25.54 -7.83 17.12
CA ALA A 113 -25.47 -7.36 18.50
C ALA A 113 -24.60 -6.11 18.66
N ALA A 114 -23.75 -5.80 17.69
CA ALA A 114 -22.95 -4.58 17.72
C ALA A 114 -23.86 -3.35 17.62
N ARG A 115 -23.46 -2.26 18.29
CA ARG A 115 -24.28 -1.04 18.34
C ARG A 115 -24.49 -0.42 16.98
N GLU A 116 -23.47 -0.44 16.14
CA GLU A 116 -23.54 0.14 14.83
C GLU A 116 -22.42 -0.41 13.91
N HIS A 117 -22.72 -0.57 12.63
CA HIS A 117 -21.72 -0.76 11.60
C HIS A 117 -21.21 0.60 11.15
N LEU A 118 -19.90 0.83 11.28
CA LEU A 118 -19.26 2.09 10.93
C LEU A 118 -18.88 2.12 9.45
N VAL A 119 -19.01 3.30 8.88
CA VAL A 119 -18.43 3.63 7.55
C VAL A 119 -17.15 4.39 7.78
N VAL A 120 -16.11 4.08 7.02
CA VAL A 120 -14.86 4.87 7.02
C VAL A 120 -15.18 6.34 6.70
N GLY A 121 -14.64 7.26 7.50
CA GLY A 121 -14.91 8.70 7.37
C GLY A 121 -15.98 9.24 8.33
N ALA A 122 -16.74 8.37 9.00
CA ALA A 122 -17.69 8.76 10.04
C ALA A 122 -17.50 7.91 11.31
N PRO A 123 -16.30 7.89 11.91
CA PRO A 123 -15.98 6.97 13.01
C PRO A 123 -16.75 7.35 14.29
N ARG A 124 -17.40 6.35 14.85
CA ARG A 124 -17.93 6.33 16.21
C ARG A 124 -17.62 4.95 16.78
N PRO A 125 -16.87 4.81 17.78
CA PRO A 125 -16.37 5.72 18.81
C PRO A 125 -15.26 6.66 18.35
N ALA A 126 -14.69 7.45 19.29
CA ALA A 126 -13.62 8.39 19.00
C ALA A 126 -12.47 7.75 18.21
N TYR A 127 -11.97 8.46 17.23
CA TYR A 127 -10.94 8.04 16.29
C TYR A 127 -9.96 9.20 16.06
N GLN A 128 -8.68 8.91 15.97
CA GLN A 128 -7.64 9.90 15.64
C GLN A 128 -6.98 9.51 14.33
N PRO A 129 -7.22 10.27 13.24
CA PRO A 129 -6.63 10.00 11.93
C PRO A 129 -5.19 10.49 11.80
N GLY A 130 -4.51 10.00 10.77
CA GLY A 130 -3.23 10.56 10.32
C GLY A 130 -2.03 10.23 11.20
N HIS A 131 -2.07 9.14 11.96
CA HIS A 131 -0.92 8.63 12.68
C HIS A 131 -0.03 7.78 11.78
N ARG A 132 1.28 7.84 12.03
CA ARG A 132 2.25 6.97 11.40
C ARG A 132 2.06 5.54 11.91
N LEU A 133 1.81 4.61 10.98
CA LEU A 133 1.82 3.18 11.25
C LEU A 133 3.27 2.69 11.31
N GLU A 134 3.60 1.93 12.33
CA GLU A 134 4.91 1.30 12.50
C GLU A 134 4.72 -0.18 12.77
N LEU A 135 5.40 -1.03 11.97
CA LEU A 135 5.42 -2.47 12.14
C LEU A 135 6.65 -2.86 12.98
N GLU A 136 6.44 -3.60 14.05
CA GLU A 136 7.51 -4.11 14.91
C GLU A 136 8.03 -5.44 14.37
N LEU A 137 9.09 -5.38 13.57
CA LEU A 137 9.67 -6.58 12.96
C LEU A 137 10.35 -7.46 14.01
N PRO A 138 10.24 -8.81 13.92
CA PRO A 138 10.92 -9.75 14.78
C PRO A 138 12.46 -9.59 14.73
N ALA A 139 13.12 -9.82 15.86
CA ALA A 139 14.57 -9.74 15.94
C ALA A 139 15.26 -10.74 14.99
N GLU A 140 14.68 -11.94 14.83
CA GLU A 140 15.16 -12.97 13.93
C GLU A 140 15.10 -12.50 12.48
N ALA A 141 14.00 -11.89 12.04
CA ALA A 141 13.86 -11.36 10.68
C ALA A 141 14.91 -10.27 10.41
N ARG A 142 15.17 -9.39 11.38
CA ARG A 142 16.22 -8.37 11.27
C ARG A 142 17.63 -8.98 11.22
N ALA A 143 17.88 -10.04 11.98
CA ALA A 143 19.16 -10.74 11.97
C ALA A 143 19.42 -11.40 10.59
N VAL A 144 18.42 -12.13 10.07
CA VAL A 144 18.50 -12.74 8.72
C VAL A 144 18.72 -11.69 7.63
N ALA A 145 18.01 -10.57 7.71
CA ALA A 145 18.20 -9.48 6.75
C ALA A 145 19.61 -8.87 6.85
N ALA A 146 20.17 -8.76 8.06
CA ALA A 146 21.53 -8.26 8.26
C ALA A 146 22.60 -9.18 7.66
N GLU A 147 22.41 -10.49 7.75
CA GLU A 147 23.31 -11.48 7.14
C GLU A 147 23.24 -11.47 5.61
N ARG A 148 22.01 -11.37 5.06
CA ARG A 148 21.76 -11.35 3.61
C ARG A 148 22.21 -10.05 2.94
N MET A 149 22.15 -8.96 3.69
CA MET A 149 22.47 -7.62 3.23
C MET A 149 23.48 -6.98 4.21
N PRO A 150 24.75 -7.37 4.17
CA PRO A 150 25.74 -6.72 4.98
C PRO A 150 25.77 -5.22 4.66
N HIS A 151 25.96 -4.39 5.69
CA HIS A 151 26.04 -2.95 5.50
C HIS A 151 27.12 -2.62 4.47
N SER A 152 26.71 -1.88 3.45
CA SER A 152 27.66 -1.21 2.58
C SER A 152 28.30 -0.04 3.36
N ASP A 153 29.48 0.33 2.96
CA ASP A 153 30.36 1.38 3.46
C ASP A 153 29.82 2.83 3.30
N GLY A 154 28.51 3.01 3.52
CA GLY A 154 27.79 4.28 3.36
C GLY A 154 27.20 4.48 1.96
N SER A 155 27.31 3.49 1.09
CA SER A 155 26.68 3.53 -0.24
C SER A 155 25.16 3.41 -0.14
N PRO A 156 24.38 4.20 -0.91
CA PRO A 156 22.92 4.09 -0.91
C PRO A 156 22.44 2.71 -1.35
N THR A 157 21.42 2.20 -0.69
CA THR A 157 20.80 0.91 -1.04
C THR A 157 19.37 1.09 -1.50
N ILE A 158 19.05 0.58 -2.68
CA ILE A 158 17.73 0.67 -3.30
C ILE A 158 17.09 -0.71 -3.31
N ALA A 159 15.98 -0.88 -2.58
CA ALA A 159 15.14 -2.06 -2.73
C ALA A 159 14.34 -1.98 -4.03
N VAL A 160 14.19 -3.10 -4.72
CA VAL A 160 13.44 -3.18 -5.99
C VAL A 160 12.41 -4.30 -5.91
N LEU A 161 11.13 -3.93 -6.07
CA LEU A 161 10.03 -4.86 -6.28
C LEU A 161 9.45 -4.63 -7.68
N PRO A 162 9.71 -5.51 -8.64
CA PRO A 162 9.36 -5.22 -10.04
C PRO A 162 7.87 -5.36 -10.37
N ALA A 163 7.11 -6.10 -9.57
CA ALA A 163 5.67 -6.25 -9.75
C ALA A 163 4.99 -6.67 -8.43
N GLY A 164 3.69 -6.47 -8.35
CA GLY A 164 2.81 -7.06 -7.34
C GLY A 164 2.08 -8.30 -7.89
N SER A 165 1.03 -8.73 -7.19
CA SER A 165 0.25 -9.95 -7.48
C SER A 165 -0.79 -9.80 -8.59
N ASP A 166 -0.80 -8.69 -9.29
CA ASP A 166 -1.72 -8.47 -10.39
C ASP A 166 -1.22 -9.07 -11.71
N GLN A 167 -2.03 -8.93 -12.76
CA GLN A 167 -1.68 -9.44 -14.07
C GLN A 167 -0.39 -8.78 -14.60
N ARG A 168 0.48 -9.59 -15.21
CA ARG A 168 1.82 -9.18 -15.65
C ARG A 168 1.82 -7.98 -16.61
N TRP A 169 0.77 -7.83 -17.43
CA TRP A 169 0.63 -6.71 -18.36
C TRP A 169 0.37 -5.36 -17.69
N MET A 170 0.04 -5.36 -16.40
CA MET A 170 -0.13 -4.14 -15.60
C MET A 170 1.16 -3.61 -14.98
N TYR A 171 2.29 -4.20 -15.30
CA TYR A 171 3.61 -3.81 -14.80
C TYR A 171 4.59 -3.62 -15.96
N PRO A 172 5.69 -2.88 -15.78
CA PRO A 172 6.69 -2.70 -16.80
C PRO A 172 7.26 -4.04 -17.30
N SER A 173 7.71 -4.06 -18.54
CA SER A 173 8.42 -5.19 -19.13
C SER A 173 9.78 -5.41 -18.46
N LEU A 174 10.39 -6.58 -18.70
CA LEU A 174 11.75 -6.87 -18.23
C LEU A 174 12.73 -5.84 -18.81
N GLU A 175 12.62 -5.50 -20.09
CA GLU A 175 13.50 -4.52 -20.73
C GLU A 175 13.28 -3.10 -20.20
N SER A 176 12.04 -2.72 -19.87
CA SER A 176 11.74 -1.45 -19.21
C SER A 176 12.38 -1.38 -17.83
N TRP A 177 12.34 -2.47 -17.06
CA TRP A 177 13.03 -2.56 -15.77
C TRP A 177 14.54 -2.45 -15.90
N LYS A 178 15.16 -3.18 -16.83
CA LYS A 178 16.61 -3.07 -17.10
C LYS A 178 16.99 -1.63 -17.45
N ARG A 179 16.17 -0.94 -18.22
CA ARG A 179 16.41 0.46 -18.61
C ARG A 179 16.35 1.40 -17.39
N MET A 180 15.33 1.29 -16.55
CA MET A 180 15.20 2.09 -15.33
C MET A 180 16.38 1.84 -14.37
N LEU A 181 16.71 0.58 -14.12
CA LEU A 181 17.81 0.19 -13.22
C LEU A 181 19.15 0.69 -13.75
N SER A 182 19.43 0.54 -15.05
CA SER A 182 20.64 1.07 -15.67
C SER A 182 20.75 2.59 -15.57
N ALA A 183 19.64 3.32 -15.71
CA ALA A 183 19.61 4.78 -15.55
C ALA A 183 19.91 5.19 -14.10
N LEU A 184 19.32 4.51 -13.12
CA LEU A 184 19.59 4.72 -11.71
C LEU A 184 21.06 4.43 -11.36
N ALA A 185 21.60 3.30 -11.81
CA ALA A 185 22.99 2.94 -11.56
C ALA A 185 23.99 3.93 -12.19
N ARG A 186 23.70 4.45 -13.40
CA ARG A 186 24.52 5.52 -14.02
C ARG A 186 24.47 6.82 -13.22
N ARG A 187 23.30 7.19 -12.67
CA ARG A 187 23.16 8.44 -11.90
C ARG A 187 23.73 8.33 -10.49
N HIS A 188 23.66 7.14 -9.90
CA HIS A 188 24.12 6.81 -8.55
C HIS A 188 25.09 5.62 -8.63
N PRO A 189 26.34 5.81 -9.07
CA PRO A 189 27.28 4.72 -9.37
C PRO A 189 27.68 3.92 -8.13
N ASP A 190 27.57 4.52 -6.95
CA ASP A 190 27.86 3.85 -5.68
C ASP A 190 26.64 3.11 -5.10
N ALA A 191 25.45 3.30 -5.70
CA ALA A 191 24.23 2.65 -5.21
C ALA A 191 24.32 1.12 -5.36
N ARG A 192 23.77 0.42 -4.37
CA ARG A 192 23.57 -1.02 -4.35
C ARG A 192 22.10 -1.34 -4.45
N PHE A 193 21.78 -2.48 -5.00
CA PHE A 193 20.39 -2.88 -5.22
C PHE A 193 20.07 -4.17 -4.48
N CYS A 194 18.88 -4.24 -3.87
CA CYS A 194 18.34 -5.42 -3.22
C CYS A 194 17.00 -5.77 -3.85
N PHE A 195 16.89 -6.97 -4.40
CA PHE A 195 15.62 -7.43 -4.97
C PHE A 195 14.75 -8.11 -3.92
N VAL A 196 13.46 -7.77 -3.92
CA VAL A 196 12.44 -8.36 -3.05
C VAL A 196 11.26 -8.84 -3.89
N GLY A 197 10.48 -9.76 -3.36
CA GLY A 197 9.27 -10.27 -4.01
C GLY A 197 9.11 -11.77 -3.88
N LYS A 198 8.07 -12.28 -4.53
CA LYS A 198 7.71 -13.70 -4.58
C LYS A 198 7.71 -14.17 -6.02
N LEU A 199 8.46 -15.23 -6.32
CA LEU A 199 8.44 -15.92 -7.62
C LEU A 199 7.49 -17.12 -7.58
N VAL A 200 7.43 -17.79 -6.42
CA VAL A 200 6.55 -18.93 -6.22
C VAL A 200 5.16 -18.40 -5.82
N ASP A 201 4.14 -18.80 -6.59
CA ASP A 201 2.75 -18.53 -6.22
C ASP A 201 2.37 -19.47 -5.05
N ASP A 202 2.14 -18.87 -3.90
CA ASP A 202 1.71 -19.56 -2.67
C ASP A 202 0.21 -19.35 -2.38
N GLY A 203 -0.56 -18.91 -3.38
CA GLY A 203 -1.98 -18.55 -3.26
C GLY A 203 -2.24 -17.22 -2.57
N ARG A 204 -1.18 -16.50 -2.15
CA ARG A 204 -1.29 -15.17 -1.52
C ARG A 204 -0.78 -14.08 -2.43
N SER A 205 0.42 -14.22 -2.97
CA SER A 205 0.99 -13.26 -3.90
C SER A 205 2.12 -13.87 -4.73
N THR A 206 2.31 -13.30 -5.91
CA THR A 206 3.46 -13.58 -6.79
C THR A 206 3.77 -12.32 -7.58
N THR A 207 5.01 -12.14 -8.01
CA THR A 207 5.39 -11.06 -8.93
C THR A 207 5.12 -11.41 -10.39
N GLY A 208 4.85 -12.68 -10.69
CA GLY A 208 4.76 -13.18 -12.06
C GLY A 208 6.07 -13.11 -12.84
N PHE A 209 7.20 -12.80 -12.19
CA PHE A 209 8.54 -12.90 -12.76
C PHE A 209 9.11 -14.29 -12.55
N SER A 210 9.86 -14.79 -13.52
CA SER A 210 10.63 -16.03 -13.37
C SER A 210 11.95 -15.78 -12.62
N ARG A 211 12.60 -16.86 -12.19
CA ARG A 211 13.94 -16.78 -11.60
C ARG A 211 14.94 -16.19 -12.58
N GLU A 212 14.88 -16.62 -13.82
CA GLU A 212 15.76 -16.15 -14.89
C GLU A 212 15.59 -14.64 -15.14
N GLU A 213 14.36 -14.13 -15.15
CA GLU A 213 14.10 -12.68 -15.27
C GLU A 213 14.69 -11.89 -14.09
N PHE A 214 14.59 -12.42 -12.86
CA PHE A 214 15.22 -11.78 -11.70
C PHE A 214 16.75 -11.81 -11.77
N ASP A 215 17.34 -12.91 -12.25
CA ASP A 215 18.77 -13.03 -12.44
C ASP A 215 19.26 -12.04 -13.51
N GLU A 216 18.49 -11.86 -14.59
CA GLU A 216 18.76 -10.85 -15.61
C GLU A 216 18.69 -9.40 -15.05
N LEU A 217 17.70 -9.10 -14.21
CA LEU A 217 17.62 -7.79 -13.55
C LEU A 217 18.81 -7.57 -12.61
N SER A 218 19.17 -8.59 -11.84
CA SER A 218 20.29 -8.53 -10.91
C SER A 218 21.63 -8.36 -11.61
N ALA A 219 21.76 -8.85 -12.84
CA ALA A 219 22.99 -8.70 -13.64
C ALA A 219 23.19 -7.28 -14.19
N VAL A 220 22.15 -6.45 -14.22
CA VAL A 220 22.23 -5.09 -14.78
C VAL A 220 22.83 -4.07 -13.80
N VAL A 221 22.78 -4.36 -12.49
CA VAL A 221 23.15 -3.41 -11.43
C VAL A 221 24.01 -4.08 -10.34
N PRO A 222 24.82 -3.31 -9.60
CA PRO A 222 25.52 -3.83 -8.43
C PRO A 222 24.52 -4.23 -7.34
N THR A 223 24.49 -5.51 -6.96
CA THR A 223 23.60 -6.01 -5.91
C THR A 223 24.32 -6.14 -4.56
N THR A 224 23.60 -5.86 -3.47
CA THR A 224 24.08 -6.12 -2.10
C THR A 224 23.52 -7.41 -1.51
N GLY A 225 22.47 -7.96 -2.11
CA GLY A 225 21.79 -9.16 -1.65
C GLY A 225 20.41 -9.32 -2.30
N SER A 226 19.67 -10.33 -1.86
CA SER A 226 18.33 -10.60 -2.33
C SER A 226 17.47 -11.15 -1.18
N ALA A 227 16.24 -10.67 -1.09
CA ALA A 227 15.22 -11.18 -0.17
C ALA A 227 14.00 -11.69 -0.96
N VAL A 228 14.25 -12.34 -2.09
CA VAL A 228 13.23 -12.97 -2.94
C VAL A 228 12.84 -14.33 -2.35
N ASP A 229 11.55 -14.66 -2.36
CA ASP A 229 10.95 -15.91 -1.85
C ASP A 229 11.16 -16.19 -0.35
N VAL A 230 11.61 -15.20 0.42
CA VAL A 230 11.68 -15.34 1.88
C VAL A 230 10.35 -14.90 2.54
N PRO A 231 10.14 -15.20 3.83
CA PRO A 231 8.98 -14.75 4.59
C PRO A 231 8.78 -13.22 4.53
N LEU A 232 7.54 -12.75 4.58
CA LEU A 232 7.22 -11.32 4.45
C LEU A 232 7.97 -10.45 5.47
N ALA A 233 8.07 -10.90 6.73
CA ALA A 233 8.80 -10.16 7.76
C ALA A 233 10.30 -10.01 7.44
N GLU A 234 10.93 -11.02 6.81
CA GLU A 234 12.32 -10.95 6.38
C GLU A 234 12.49 -10.03 5.16
N GLN A 235 11.54 -10.03 4.21
CA GLN A 235 11.53 -9.08 3.10
C GLN A 235 11.42 -7.64 3.61
N LEU A 236 10.50 -7.38 4.56
CA LEU A 236 10.34 -6.07 5.17
C LEU A 236 11.57 -5.65 5.97
N ALA A 237 12.22 -6.59 6.67
CA ALA A 237 13.48 -6.32 7.37
C ALA A 237 14.62 -5.98 6.39
N ALA A 238 14.67 -6.62 5.24
CA ALA A 238 15.62 -6.26 4.17
C ALA A 238 15.33 -4.86 3.62
N VAL A 239 14.07 -4.55 3.34
CA VAL A 239 13.65 -3.22 2.86
C VAL A 239 13.90 -2.13 3.91
N GLN A 240 13.70 -2.42 5.21
CA GLN A 240 14.02 -1.48 6.31
C GLN A 240 15.50 -1.06 6.33
N ARG A 241 16.40 -1.87 5.77
CA ARG A 241 17.84 -1.59 5.65
C ARG A 241 18.19 -0.79 4.39
N CYS A 242 17.22 -0.54 3.52
CA CYS A 242 17.41 0.21 2.29
C CYS A 242 17.01 1.69 2.49
N ASP A 243 17.66 2.57 1.72
CA ASP A 243 17.40 4.01 1.76
C ASP A 243 16.12 4.39 0.99
N LEU A 244 15.71 3.55 0.04
CA LEU A 244 14.41 3.67 -0.63
C LEU A 244 13.95 2.32 -1.21
N LEU A 245 12.64 2.20 -1.43
CA LEU A 245 12.02 1.15 -2.24
C LEU A 245 11.59 1.74 -3.59
N LEU A 246 12.02 1.14 -4.69
CA LEU A 246 11.46 1.36 -6.03
C LEU A 246 10.47 0.25 -6.35
N SER A 247 9.23 0.61 -6.62
CA SER A 247 8.22 -0.36 -7.04
C SER A 247 7.07 0.32 -7.79
N PRO A 248 6.27 -0.43 -8.57
CA PRO A 248 4.93 0.01 -8.93
C PRO A 248 4.07 0.18 -7.67
N HIS A 249 2.88 0.75 -7.85
CA HIS A 249 1.89 0.86 -6.78
C HIS A 249 1.43 -0.54 -6.34
N THR A 250 1.86 -0.97 -5.17
CA THR A 250 1.62 -2.33 -4.64
C THR A 250 1.35 -2.30 -3.14
N GLY A 251 0.61 -3.31 -2.66
CA GLY A 251 0.38 -3.45 -1.23
C GLY A 251 1.65 -3.67 -0.41
N PHE A 252 2.68 -4.29 -0.99
CA PHE A 252 3.97 -4.45 -0.34
C PHE A 252 4.65 -3.09 -0.06
N ALA A 253 4.54 -2.13 -0.97
CA ALA A 253 5.10 -0.79 -0.76
C ALA A 253 4.45 -0.08 0.44
N PHE A 254 3.17 -0.33 0.69
CA PHE A 254 2.50 0.20 1.88
C PHE A 254 3.10 -0.38 3.17
N ALA A 255 3.35 -1.68 3.20
CA ALA A 255 4.03 -2.32 4.32
C ALA A 255 5.49 -1.85 4.46
N ALA A 256 6.18 -1.59 3.36
CA ALA A 256 7.54 -1.02 3.36
C ALA A 256 7.57 0.39 3.97
N MET A 257 6.59 1.24 3.65
CA MET A 257 6.45 2.53 4.35
C MET A 257 6.16 2.35 5.83
N ALA A 258 5.46 1.28 6.22
CA ALA A 258 5.19 1.01 7.64
C ALA A 258 6.42 0.48 8.42
N VAL A 259 7.51 0.12 7.74
CA VAL A 259 8.83 -0.09 8.37
C VAL A 259 9.76 1.11 8.20
N GLY A 260 9.25 2.22 7.68
CA GLY A 260 9.93 3.50 7.62
C GLY A 260 10.75 3.76 6.33
N THR A 261 10.67 2.88 5.34
CA THR A 261 11.43 3.02 4.10
C THR A 261 10.75 3.99 3.14
N PRO A 262 11.44 5.03 2.66
CA PRO A 262 10.95 5.92 1.62
C PRO A 262 10.55 5.17 0.35
N TRP A 263 9.55 5.66 -0.37
CA TRP A 263 9.00 4.99 -1.54
C TRP A 263 9.12 5.82 -2.81
N LEU A 264 9.83 5.29 -3.81
CA LEU A 264 9.79 5.75 -5.19
C LEU A 264 8.74 4.95 -5.94
N ALA A 265 7.57 5.52 -6.12
CA ALA A 265 6.42 4.87 -6.72
C ALA A 265 6.39 5.08 -8.24
N LEU A 266 6.46 4.00 -9.00
CA LEU A 266 6.09 4.02 -10.42
C LEU A 266 4.56 3.87 -10.50
N ALA A 267 3.85 4.99 -10.43
CA ALA A 267 2.40 5.02 -10.42
C ALA A 267 1.80 4.76 -11.81
N GLY A 268 0.54 4.38 -11.85
CA GLY A 268 -0.23 4.24 -13.08
C GLY A 268 -0.66 2.82 -13.43
N ASN A 269 -0.21 1.80 -12.71
CA ASN A 269 -0.76 0.45 -12.90
C ASN A 269 -2.19 0.35 -12.37
N LYS A 270 -2.47 0.97 -11.23
CA LYS A 270 -3.80 1.07 -10.60
C LYS A 270 -3.99 2.44 -9.95
N TRP A 271 -4.17 2.46 -8.63
CA TRP A 271 -4.43 3.67 -7.84
C TRP A 271 -3.13 4.42 -7.58
N ALA A 272 -3.11 5.74 -7.78
CA ALA A 272 -1.94 6.57 -7.51
C ALA A 272 -1.97 7.22 -6.12
N GLU A 273 -3.15 7.31 -5.48
CA GLU A 273 -3.39 8.10 -4.27
C GLU A 273 -3.87 7.29 -3.07
N TYR A 274 -3.62 5.99 -3.06
CA TYR A 274 -4.34 5.06 -2.19
C TYR A 274 -3.90 5.07 -0.72
N TYR A 275 -2.60 5.01 -0.46
CA TYR A 275 -2.07 4.94 0.91
C TYR A 275 -0.77 5.71 1.03
N PHE A 276 -0.68 6.49 2.08
CA PHE A 276 0.52 7.23 2.46
C PHE A 276 0.70 7.10 3.97
N ASN A 277 1.91 6.73 4.39
CA ASN A 277 2.21 6.62 5.81
C ASN A 277 2.78 7.94 6.33
N PRO A 278 2.07 8.64 7.25
CA PRO A 278 2.50 9.95 7.74
C PRO A 278 3.96 9.97 8.19
N GLY A 279 4.70 10.97 7.73
CA GLY A 279 6.11 11.15 8.07
C GLY A 279 7.10 10.25 7.34
N VAL A 280 6.65 9.40 6.40
CA VAL A 280 7.54 8.61 5.54
C VAL A 280 7.58 9.24 4.15
N PRO A 281 8.73 9.74 3.69
CA PRO A 281 8.85 10.37 2.38
C PRO A 281 8.51 9.42 1.24
N PHE A 282 7.98 9.98 0.16
CA PHE A 282 7.75 9.26 -1.08
C PHE A 282 7.91 10.19 -2.29
N TYR A 283 8.02 9.60 -3.46
CA TYR A 283 7.94 10.30 -4.72
C TYR A 283 7.17 9.44 -5.72
N SER A 284 6.12 9.99 -6.34
CA SER A 284 5.32 9.28 -7.33
C SER A 284 5.65 9.76 -8.74
N VAL A 285 6.16 8.87 -9.56
CA VAL A 285 6.29 9.09 -11.00
C VAL A 285 4.94 8.83 -11.64
N LEU A 286 4.18 9.89 -11.85
CA LEU A 286 2.82 9.84 -12.38
C LEU A 286 2.83 9.92 -13.91
N PRO A 287 2.12 9.05 -14.62
CA PRO A 287 2.04 9.12 -16.07
C PRO A 287 1.24 10.36 -16.53
N ASP A 288 1.52 10.85 -17.72
CA ASP A 288 0.59 11.70 -18.46
C ASP A 288 -0.61 10.85 -18.90
N ILE A 289 -1.74 10.95 -18.19
CA ILE A 289 -2.91 10.08 -18.43
C ILE A 289 -3.64 10.38 -19.75
N ASP A 290 -3.45 11.54 -20.34
CA ASP A 290 -4.01 11.85 -21.67
C ASP A 290 -3.22 11.12 -22.77
N ARG A 291 -1.93 10.84 -22.55
CA ARG A 291 -1.06 10.07 -23.43
C ARG A 291 -0.96 8.59 -23.02
N PHE A 292 -0.89 8.32 -21.73
CA PHE A 292 -0.69 6.99 -21.15
C PHE A 292 -1.80 6.69 -20.13
N PRO A 293 -3.02 6.39 -20.58
CA PRO A 293 -4.15 6.19 -19.68
C PRO A 293 -3.89 5.04 -18.70
N CYS A 294 -4.31 5.27 -17.44
CA CYS A 294 -4.19 4.30 -16.37
C CYS A 294 -5.40 3.40 -16.26
N TYR A 295 -5.16 2.17 -15.83
CA TYR A 295 -6.21 1.24 -15.49
C TYR A 295 -6.96 1.68 -14.22
N VAL A 296 -8.30 1.52 -14.22
CA VAL A 296 -9.22 1.62 -13.05
C VAL A 296 -9.46 3.02 -12.49
N MET A 297 -8.49 3.93 -12.46
CA MET A 297 -8.67 5.24 -11.81
C MET A 297 -9.82 6.08 -12.38
N LEU A 298 -10.17 5.89 -13.64
CA LEU A 298 -11.19 6.67 -14.34
C LEU A 298 -12.42 5.85 -14.73
N GLY A 299 -12.54 4.61 -14.26
CA GLY A 299 -13.61 3.69 -14.68
C GLY A 299 -13.49 3.22 -16.13
N ASN A 300 -12.34 3.43 -16.74
CA ASN A 300 -12.03 2.96 -18.10
C ASN A 300 -10.88 1.97 -18.02
N ASP A 301 -11.09 0.79 -18.62
CA ASP A 301 -10.00 -0.13 -18.89
C ASP A 301 -9.32 0.34 -20.19
N PRO A 302 -8.10 0.89 -20.15
CA PRO A 302 -7.42 1.31 -21.37
C PRO A 302 -7.07 0.09 -22.20
N GLU A 303 -7.25 0.21 -23.53
CA GLU A 303 -6.82 -0.83 -24.46
C GLU A 303 -5.31 -1.08 -24.31
N PRO A 304 -4.88 -2.34 -24.12
CA PRO A 304 -3.47 -2.67 -24.03
C PRO A 304 -2.72 -2.28 -25.30
N VAL A 305 -1.54 -1.68 -25.13
CA VAL A 305 -0.61 -1.46 -26.23
C VAL A 305 0.28 -2.68 -26.44
N GLN A 306 0.84 -2.85 -27.63
CA GLN A 306 1.83 -3.88 -27.91
C GLN A 306 3.22 -3.36 -27.54
N ASP A 307 3.89 -4.09 -26.68
CA ASP A 307 5.25 -3.86 -26.24
C ASP A 307 6.07 -5.16 -26.46
N ASP A 308 6.61 -5.77 -25.44
CA ASP A 308 7.14 -7.16 -25.46
C ASP A 308 6.01 -8.22 -25.29
N GLY A 309 4.77 -7.76 -25.35
CA GLY A 309 3.49 -8.43 -25.16
C GLY A 309 2.42 -7.38 -24.89
N PRO A 310 1.17 -7.76 -24.61
CA PRO A 310 0.15 -6.82 -24.20
C PRO A 310 0.57 -6.07 -22.95
N ARG A 311 0.43 -4.73 -22.92
CA ARG A 311 0.84 -3.89 -21.79
C ARG A 311 -0.14 -2.75 -21.56
N SER A 312 -0.39 -2.40 -20.29
CA SER A 312 -1.10 -1.16 -19.97
C SER A 312 -0.33 0.04 -20.56
N PRO A 313 -0.99 0.99 -21.22
CA PRO A 313 -0.31 2.15 -21.78
C PRO A 313 0.57 2.87 -20.75
N SER A 314 0.09 3.00 -19.52
CA SER A 314 0.81 3.62 -18.42
C SER A 314 2.00 2.82 -17.87
N MET A 315 2.22 1.61 -18.35
CA MET A 315 3.37 0.75 -18.00
C MET A 315 4.18 0.33 -19.24
N SER A 316 3.87 0.92 -20.41
CA SER A 316 4.56 0.64 -21.67
C SER A 316 5.99 1.15 -21.71
N ALA A 317 6.81 0.59 -22.57
CA ALA A 317 8.19 1.03 -22.80
C ALA A 317 8.26 2.51 -23.22
N GLU A 318 7.28 3.00 -23.99
CA GLU A 318 7.19 4.40 -24.38
C GLU A 318 6.99 5.31 -23.17
N ARG A 319 6.08 4.94 -22.25
CA ARG A 319 5.88 5.70 -21.01
C ARG A 319 7.11 5.66 -20.12
N ILE A 320 7.74 4.51 -19.96
CA ILE A 320 8.94 4.38 -19.14
C ILE A 320 10.08 5.26 -19.68
N GLU A 321 10.24 5.31 -21.00
CA GLU A 321 11.22 6.20 -21.61
C GLU A 321 10.90 7.68 -21.40
N ALA A 322 9.62 8.05 -21.53
CA ALA A 322 9.18 9.44 -21.33
C ALA A 322 9.39 9.95 -19.90
N ASP A 323 9.25 9.07 -18.91
CA ASP A 323 9.31 9.42 -17.48
C ASP A 323 10.64 9.04 -16.81
N LEU A 324 11.63 8.57 -17.58
CA LEU A 324 12.90 8.05 -17.04
C LEU A 324 13.68 9.11 -16.27
N ASP A 325 13.76 10.31 -16.80
CA ASP A 325 14.46 11.43 -16.14
C ASP A 325 13.76 11.83 -14.83
N GLU A 326 12.42 11.82 -14.81
CA GLU A 326 11.65 12.08 -13.61
C GLU A 326 11.87 11.00 -12.54
N LEU A 327 11.90 9.72 -12.93
CA LEU A 327 12.19 8.61 -12.02
C LEU A 327 13.57 8.76 -11.38
N VAL A 328 14.58 9.09 -12.17
CA VAL A 328 15.95 9.32 -11.68
C VAL A 328 16.04 10.54 -10.76
N ALA A 329 15.34 11.63 -11.11
CA ALA A 329 15.27 12.82 -10.27
C ALA A 329 14.55 12.53 -8.94
N GLY A 330 13.44 11.78 -8.97
CA GLY A 330 12.70 11.35 -7.78
C GLY A 330 13.57 10.51 -6.84
N ALA A 331 14.32 9.54 -7.39
CA ALA A 331 15.28 8.76 -6.62
C ALA A 331 16.34 9.67 -5.95
N SER A 332 16.89 10.62 -6.70
CA SER A 332 17.91 11.55 -6.17
C SER A 332 17.37 12.39 -5.02
N ARG A 333 16.15 12.89 -5.11
CA ARG A 333 15.49 13.69 -4.05
C ARG A 333 15.26 12.86 -2.78
N LEU A 334 14.87 11.60 -2.93
CA LEU A 334 14.66 10.69 -1.79
C LEU A 334 16.00 10.34 -1.12
N LEU A 335 17.02 9.98 -1.91
CA LEU A 335 18.34 9.61 -1.40
C LEU A 335 19.11 10.77 -0.76
N SER A 336 18.89 12.02 -1.21
CA SER A 336 19.50 13.20 -0.59
C SER A 336 18.76 13.67 0.68
N GLY A 337 17.59 13.12 0.98
CA GLY A 337 16.73 13.59 2.08
C GLY A 337 16.05 14.94 1.81
N GLU A 338 16.05 15.43 0.57
CA GLU A 338 15.34 16.65 0.18
C GLU A 338 13.80 16.47 0.17
N ALA A 339 13.34 15.24 -0.03
CA ALA A 339 11.93 14.92 0.01
C ALA A 339 11.48 14.73 1.47
N ASP A 340 10.64 15.61 1.96
CA ASP A 340 9.86 15.40 3.18
C ASP A 340 8.42 14.98 2.85
N PHE A 341 7.71 14.44 3.85
CA PHE A 341 6.37 13.88 3.66
C PHE A 341 5.35 14.94 3.22
N ASP A 342 5.33 16.11 3.86
CA ASP A 342 4.30 17.14 3.60
C ASP A 342 4.50 17.79 2.22
N THR A 343 5.75 18.04 1.84
CA THR A 343 6.10 18.50 0.48
C THR A 343 5.70 17.46 -0.56
N ALA A 344 6.03 16.18 -0.31
CA ALA A 344 5.67 15.08 -1.23
C ALA A 344 4.15 14.95 -1.41
N MET A 345 3.38 15.04 -0.32
CA MET A 345 1.90 15.03 -0.36
C MET A 345 1.35 16.23 -1.14
N THR A 346 1.87 17.41 -0.88
CA THR A 346 1.44 18.64 -1.57
C THR A 346 1.68 18.53 -3.07
N ASP A 347 2.89 18.17 -3.48
CA ASP A 347 3.26 18.01 -4.89
C ASP A 347 2.43 16.90 -5.57
N HIS A 348 2.29 15.77 -4.91
CA HIS A 348 1.53 14.63 -5.42
C HIS A 348 0.06 15.02 -5.67
N PHE A 349 -0.64 15.55 -4.67
CA PHE A 349 -2.06 15.88 -4.82
C PHE A 349 -2.32 17.10 -5.70
N ALA A 350 -1.38 18.02 -5.83
CA ALA A 350 -1.45 19.07 -6.85
C ALA A 350 -1.37 18.46 -8.27
N ARG A 351 -0.57 17.43 -8.49
CA ARG A 351 -0.49 16.71 -9.79
C ARG A 351 -1.74 15.88 -10.04
N ILE A 352 -2.21 15.10 -9.06
CA ILE A 352 -3.44 14.30 -9.14
C ILE A 352 -4.65 15.22 -9.41
N HIS A 353 -4.74 16.36 -8.73
CA HIS A 353 -5.81 17.34 -8.96
C HIS A 353 -5.84 17.83 -10.42
N ARG A 354 -4.68 18.10 -11.02
CA ARG A 354 -4.60 18.45 -12.44
C ARG A 354 -4.99 17.27 -13.35
N MET A 355 -4.49 16.07 -13.06
CA MET A 355 -4.83 14.84 -13.81
C MET A 355 -6.34 14.61 -13.85
N PHE A 356 -7.02 14.81 -12.73
CA PHE A 356 -8.47 14.65 -12.63
C PHE A 356 -9.27 15.92 -12.98
N LYS A 357 -8.63 16.92 -13.57
CA LYS A 357 -9.30 18.16 -14.03
C LYS A 357 -10.13 18.83 -12.90
N GLY A 358 -9.59 18.82 -11.68
CA GLY A 358 -10.23 19.37 -10.49
C GLY A 358 -11.26 18.48 -9.79
N ARG A 359 -11.46 17.24 -10.27
CA ARG A 359 -12.41 16.28 -9.68
C ARG A 359 -11.83 15.66 -8.41
N THR A 360 -12.13 16.25 -7.24
CA THR A 360 -11.68 15.73 -5.94
C THR A 360 -12.47 14.51 -5.44
N ASP A 361 -13.68 14.32 -5.98
CA ASP A 361 -14.53 13.17 -5.71
C ASP A 361 -13.98 11.83 -6.23
N LEU A 362 -12.97 11.88 -7.10
CA LEU A 362 -12.24 10.70 -7.59
C LEU A 362 -11.03 10.35 -6.74
N MET A 363 -10.70 11.16 -5.74
CA MET A 363 -9.52 10.99 -4.91
C MET A 363 -9.87 10.21 -3.64
N TYR A 364 -8.96 9.36 -3.23
CA TYR A 364 -9.07 8.62 -1.99
C TYR A 364 -7.70 8.48 -1.32
N SER A 365 -7.68 8.59 -0.02
CA SER A 365 -6.58 8.12 0.82
C SER A 365 -7.11 7.68 2.16
N VAL A 366 -6.41 6.77 2.82
CA VAL A 366 -6.77 6.35 4.17
C VAL A 366 -6.84 7.59 5.07
N ASP A 367 -7.85 7.64 5.93
CA ASP A 367 -8.14 8.78 6.82
C ASP A 367 -8.48 10.09 6.10
N ASN A 368 -8.77 10.05 4.79
CA ASN A 368 -8.94 11.26 3.98
C ASN A 368 -7.74 12.23 4.10
N LEU A 369 -6.56 11.68 4.30
CA LEU A 369 -5.33 12.44 4.55
C LEU A 369 -5.05 13.45 3.41
N HIS A 370 -5.38 13.09 2.16
CA HIS A 370 -5.23 13.92 0.98
C HIS A 370 -5.94 15.28 1.07
N VAL A 371 -7.06 15.36 1.79
CA VAL A 371 -7.86 16.60 1.89
C VAL A 371 -7.04 17.79 2.42
N ARG A 372 -6.03 17.53 3.24
CA ARG A 372 -5.15 18.58 3.80
C ARG A 372 -4.20 19.18 2.76
N TYR A 373 -3.96 18.46 1.66
CA TYR A 373 -2.95 18.77 0.65
C TYR A 373 -3.56 19.14 -0.70
N LEU A 374 -4.89 19.15 -0.81
CA LEU A 374 -5.56 19.61 -2.01
C LEU A 374 -5.32 21.12 -2.18
N PRO A 375 -5.10 21.60 -3.43
CA PRO A 375 -5.10 23.02 -3.71
C PRO A 375 -6.38 23.67 -3.18
N GLU A 376 -6.29 24.85 -2.57
CA GLU A 376 -7.46 25.63 -2.18
C GLU A 376 -8.29 25.96 -3.42
N THR A 377 -9.21 25.07 -3.75
CA THR A 377 -10.32 25.41 -4.63
C THR A 377 -11.23 26.32 -3.80
N GLY A 378 -11.55 27.52 -4.23
CA GLY A 378 -12.31 28.55 -3.49
C GLY A 378 -13.70 28.14 -2.96
N HIS A 379 -13.94 26.86 -2.81
CA HIS A 379 -15.02 26.24 -2.04
C HIS A 379 -14.38 25.58 -0.82
N ARG A 380 -14.36 26.27 0.32
CA ARG A 380 -14.31 25.60 1.61
C ARG A 380 -15.39 24.51 1.56
N ALA A 381 -14.97 23.25 1.56
CA ALA A 381 -15.88 22.18 1.88
C ALA A 381 -16.51 22.56 3.22
N THR A 382 -17.79 22.80 3.20
CA THR A 382 -18.57 23.05 4.41
C THR A 382 -18.30 21.90 5.37
N GLU A 383 -17.68 22.19 6.49
CA GLU A 383 -17.70 21.34 7.67
C GLU A 383 -19.17 20.98 7.92
N GLY A 384 -19.55 19.75 7.63
CA GLY A 384 -20.93 19.32 7.86
C GLY A 384 -21.46 18.32 6.87
N ALA A 385 -20.81 17.19 6.72
CA ALA A 385 -21.53 15.95 6.43
C ALA A 385 -21.48 15.11 7.71
N ARG A 386 -22.56 15.24 8.46
CA ARG A 386 -22.91 14.50 9.67
C ARG A 386 -23.18 13.04 9.37
#